data_2906deabab10838e1707b8becc95b77a
#
_entry.id   2906deabab10838e1707b8becc95b77a
#
_cell.length_a   1.000
_cell.length_b   1.000
_cell.length_c   1.000
_cell.angle_alpha   90.00
_cell.angle_beta   90.00
_cell.angle_gamma   90.00
#
_symmetry.space_group_name_H-M   'P 1'
#
loop_
_entity.id
_entity.type
_entity.pdbx_description
1 polymer ?
#
loop_
_entity_poly.entity_id
_entity_poly.type
_entity_poly.pdbx_seq_one_letter_code
_entity_poly.pdbx_strand_id
1 'polypeptide(L)'
;MTRRAPRWRGAVAATTVLVVAALSTRSGVLLVAGVIPLSYLAADALSAPPPTDGLVASRRVSPTPAAPERAVTVELVVRNGSERTLPDVRVVDGVPEDLAVLAGTPRGGDALGPGEELTVRYAVVARRGDHAFGRPRVRVRGLGGGARATTRPPTDGDATLVCRLDAGAPPIDAYGTRRVGRLAADRPGSGVVFHSVREHRSDDPADRIDWRHYAKRGELATTNYRRRVAATVVVVVDARAPSRVVVAPGHPTAVEVGAYAATHAVADLLARGHDVGVAALGGPGDLEWLSPAAGADQRARALDLLADLDDDGTREAGTDAPVDARALLARLPPGAQVVLASPLLDDAPLEAVETWRAAEVPVTVIAPDVVAENTVSGQQTQLRRRTRLARARSVGARSVDWRRGTPLAVVLEAADLATARRPTDRAVAGVRQAGGGGR
;
A
#
# COMPACT_ATOMS: atom_id res chain seq x y z
N MET A 1 -29.87 -3.95 23.60
CA MET A 1 -31.10 -3.10 23.55
C MET A 1 -32.23 -3.86 22.86
N THR A 2 -33.31 -4.13 23.55
CA THR A 2 -34.48 -4.82 23.01
C THR A 2 -35.52 -3.77 22.61
N ARG A 3 -36.07 -3.83 21.40
CA ARG A 3 -37.12 -2.93 20.91
C ARG A 3 -38.27 -3.74 20.29
N ARG A 4 -39.49 -3.38 20.56
CA ARG A 4 -40.66 -3.86 19.82
C ARG A 4 -41.02 -2.84 18.74
N ALA A 5 -41.16 -3.30 17.50
CA ALA A 5 -41.56 -2.45 16.37
C ALA A 5 -43.06 -2.66 16.14
N PRO A 6 -43.88 -1.61 15.96
CA PRO A 6 -45.31 -1.73 15.68
C PRO A 6 -45.53 -2.16 14.21
N ARG A 7 -45.15 -3.39 13.90
CA ARG A 7 -45.18 -3.92 12.52
C ARG A 7 -46.59 -4.28 12.05
N TRP A 8 -47.45 -4.62 12.97
CA TRP A 8 -48.75 -5.19 12.65
C TRP A 8 -49.92 -4.22 12.82
N ARG A 9 -49.68 -2.90 12.79
CA ARG A 9 -50.76 -1.89 12.84
C ARG A 9 -51.81 -2.11 11.75
N GLY A 10 -51.41 -2.51 10.55
CA GLY A 10 -52.33 -2.85 9.48
C GLY A 10 -53.15 -4.11 9.77
N ALA A 11 -52.62 -5.10 10.48
CA ALA A 11 -53.35 -6.29 10.86
C ALA A 11 -54.40 -5.98 11.94
N VAL A 12 -54.12 -5.07 12.89
CA VAL A 12 -55.12 -4.58 13.83
C VAL A 12 -56.28 -3.91 13.08
N ALA A 13 -55.95 -3.01 12.15
CA ALA A 13 -56.96 -2.32 11.33
C ALA A 13 -57.79 -3.32 10.49
N ALA A 14 -57.11 -4.28 9.84
CA ALA A 14 -57.77 -5.32 9.03
C ALA A 14 -58.73 -6.19 9.89
N THR A 15 -58.25 -6.63 11.06
CA THR A 15 -59.11 -7.39 12.02
C THR A 15 -60.34 -6.60 12.42
N THR A 16 -60.15 -5.32 12.79
CA THR A 16 -61.26 -4.46 13.19
C THR A 16 -62.27 -4.26 12.06
N VAL A 17 -61.78 -3.98 10.84
CA VAL A 17 -62.66 -3.81 9.66
C VAL A 17 -63.43 -5.09 9.35
N LEU A 18 -62.77 -6.26 9.36
CA LEU A 18 -63.43 -7.54 9.10
C LEU A 18 -64.46 -7.91 10.14
N VAL A 19 -64.20 -7.64 11.43
CA VAL A 19 -65.16 -7.89 12.51
C VAL A 19 -66.36 -6.95 12.39
N VAL A 20 -66.16 -5.63 12.15
CA VAL A 20 -67.27 -4.67 11.97
C VAL A 20 -68.10 -5.05 10.73
N ALA A 21 -67.45 -5.40 9.61
CA ALA A 21 -68.16 -5.85 8.40
C ALA A 21 -68.93 -7.14 8.64
N ALA A 22 -68.35 -8.11 9.38
CA ALA A 22 -69.00 -9.37 9.72
C ALA A 22 -70.27 -9.14 10.54
N LEU A 23 -70.25 -8.23 11.54
CA LEU A 23 -71.36 -7.88 12.37
C LEU A 23 -72.48 -7.13 11.58
N SER A 24 -72.09 -6.19 10.72
CA SER A 24 -73.01 -5.40 9.89
C SER A 24 -73.72 -6.24 8.84
N THR A 25 -73.00 -7.20 8.19
CA THR A 25 -73.57 -8.05 7.16
C THR A 25 -74.06 -9.41 7.65
N ARG A 26 -73.93 -9.67 8.97
CA ARG A 26 -74.27 -10.97 9.61
C ARG A 26 -73.55 -12.15 8.91
N SER A 27 -72.34 -11.93 8.38
CA SER A 27 -71.61 -12.92 7.63
C SER A 27 -70.58 -13.64 8.51
N GLY A 28 -70.80 -14.94 8.76
CA GLY A 28 -69.86 -15.76 9.49
C GLY A 28 -68.51 -15.95 8.77
N VAL A 29 -68.50 -15.86 7.43
CA VAL A 29 -67.27 -15.97 6.61
C VAL A 29 -66.32 -14.81 6.91
N LEU A 30 -66.82 -13.58 7.03
CA LEU A 30 -65.98 -12.43 7.37
C LEU A 30 -65.44 -12.51 8.79
N LEU A 31 -66.19 -13.11 9.70
CA LEU A 31 -65.73 -13.34 11.08
C LEU A 31 -64.52 -14.33 11.09
N VAL A 32 -64.65 -15.42 10.34
CA VAL A 32 -63.57 -16.39 10.19
C VAL A 32 -62.36 -15.77 9.49
N ALA A 33 -62.58 -14.95 8.45
CA ALA A 33 -61.49 -14.22 7.78
C ALA A 33 -60.74 -13.29 8.75
N GLY A 34 -61.38 -12.69 9.75
CA GLY A 34 -60.76 -11.87 10.77
C GLY A 34 -59.84 -12.63 11.73
N VAL A 35 -59.97 -13.96 11.82
CA VAL A 35 -59.06 -14.79 12.63
C VAL A 35 -57.65 -14.80 12.05
N ILE A 36 -57.46 -14.70 10.72
CA ILE A 36 -56.17 -14.72 10.06
C ILE A 36 -55.27 -13.56 10.54
N PRO A 37 -55.63 -12.27 10.38
CA PRO A 37 -54.80 -11.19 10.90
C PRO A 37 -54.68 -11.20 12.43
N LEU A 38 -55.69 -11.69 13.15
CA LEU A 38 -55.66 -11.84 14.60
C LEU A 38 -54.63 -12.90 15.04
N SER A 39 -54.49 -14.02 14.30
CA SER A 39 -53.51 -15.05 14.62
C SER A 39 -52.06 -14.54 14.43
N TYR A 40 -51.81 -13.70 13.43
CA TYR A 40 -50.54 -13.02 13.27
C TYR A 40 -50.22 -12.06 14.41
N LEU A 41 -51.21 -11.31 14.90
CA LEU A 41 -51.07 -10.45 16.06
C LEU A 41 -50.78 -11.23 17.33
N ALA A 42 -51.46 -12.34 17.54
CA ALA A 42 -51.25 -13.22 18.68
C ALA A 42 -49.86 -13.84 18.64
N ALA A 43 -49.42 -14.34 17.48
CA ALA A 43 -48.07 -14.90 17.29
C ALA A 43 -46.97 -13.88 17.56
N ASP A 44 -47.17 -12.61 17.14
CA ASP A 44 -46.23 -11.54 17.43
C ASP A 44 -46.21 -11.13 18.91
N ALA A 45 -47.39 -11.02 19.54
CA ALA A 45 -47.51 -10.67 20.95
C ALA A 45 -46.89 -11.73 21.86
N LEU A 46 -47.01 -13.01 21.50
CA LEU A 46 -46.43 -14.15 22.22
C LEU A 46 -44.91 -14.39 21.87
N SER A 47 -44.40 -13.70 20.84
CA SER A 47 -43.00 -13.81 20.46
C SER A 47 -42.11 -13.17 21.53
N ALA A 48 -41.34 -13.99 22.22
CA ALA A 48 -40.37 -13.52 23.19
C ALA A 48 -39.18 -12.83 22.48
N PRO A 49 -38.53 -11.84 23.13
CA PRO A 49 -37.26 -11.30 22.63
C PRO A 49 -36.23 -12.43 22.50
N PRO A 50 -35.54 -12.52 21.36
CA PRO A 50 -34.54 -13.57 21.19
C PRO A 50 -33.37 -13.37 22.15
N PRO A 51 -32.80 -14.42 22.73
CA PRO A 51 -31.60 -14.33 23.56
C PRO A 51 -30.42 -13.86 22.71
N THR A 52 -29.55 -13.01 23.27
CA THR A 52 -28.35 -12.50 22.61
C THR A 52 -27.08 -12.82 23.40
N ASP A 53 -27.22 -13.36 24.61
CA ASP A 53 -26.13 -13.54 25.58
C ASP A 53 -25.19 -14.71 25.17
N GLY A 54 -25.71 -15.66 24.38
CA GLY A 54 -24.93 -16.78 23.85
C GLY A 54 -24.26 -16.52 22.49
N LEU A 55 -24.36 -15.29 21.94
CA LEU A 55 -23.70 -14.97 20.68
C LEU A 55 -22.23 -14.66 20.92
N VAL A 56 -21.34 -15.37 20.24
CA VAL A 56 -19.90 -15.12 20.19
C VAL A 56 -19.48 -14.86 18.76
N ALA A 57 -18.44 -14.06 18.61
CA ALA A 57 -17.87 -13.76 17.30
C ALA A 57 -16.38 -14.07 17.30
N SER A 58 -15.85 -14.47 16.15
CA SER A 58 -14.41 -14.54 15.91
C SER A 58 -14.07 -13.89 14.58
N ARG A 59 -12.94 -13.19 14.51
CA ARG A 59 -12.48 -12.53 13.29
C ARG A 59 -11.09 -12.99 12.92
N ARG A 60 -10.87 -13.19 11.62
CA ARG A 60 -9.55 -13.43 11.04
C ARG A 60 -9.30 -12.43 9.93
N VAL A 61 -8.12 -11.80 9.95
CA VAL A 61 -7.65 -10.83 8.97
C VAL A 61 -6.39 -11.39 8.32
N SER A 62 -6.38 -11.55 6.99
CA SER A 62 -5.24 -12.16 6.29
C SER A 62 -5.03 -11.56 4.90
N PRO A 63 -3.79 -11.19 4.55
CA PRO A 63 -2.59 -11.18 5.37
C PRO A 63 -2.56 -10.00 6.36
N THR A 64 -1.91 -10.20 7.52
CA THR A 64 -1.55 -9.13 8.44
C THR A 64 -0.19 -9.49 9.04
N PRO A 65 0.85 -8.62 9.01
CA PRO A 65 0.86 -7.30 8.36
C PRO A 65 0.68 -7.37 6.82
N ALA A 66 0.08 -6.33 6.25
CA ALA A 66 -0.17 -6.23 4.82
C ALA A 66 0.57 -5.03 4.21
N ALA A 67 0.83 -5.08 2.89
CA ALA A 67 1.34 -3.94 2.13
C ALA A 67 0.19 -3.00 1.77
N PRO A 68 0.38 -1.65 1.65
CA PRO A 68 -0.63 -0.73 1.16
C PRO A 68 -1.17 -1.15 -0.21
N GLU A 69 -2.43 -0.81 -0.47
CA GLU A 69 -3.19 -1.19 -1.66
C GLU A 69 -3.39 -2.70 -1.85
N ARG A 70 -2.86 -3.54 -0.96
CA ARG A 70 -3.10 -4.99 -1.04
C ARG A 70 -4.52 -5.31 -0.56
N ALA A 71 -5.16 -6.22 -1.27
CA ALA A 71 -6.42 -6.81 -0.81
C ALA A 71 -6.15 -7.69 0.42
N VAL A 72 -6.87 -7.41 1.50
CA VAL A 72 -6.84 -8.17 2.76
C VAL A 72 -8.19 -8.80 2.96
N THR A 73 -8.22 -10.12 3.10
CA THR A 73 -9.46 -10.87 3.36
C THR A 73 -9.80 -10.81 4.85
N VAL A 74 -11.04 -10.45 5.13
CA VAL A 74 -11.62 -10.49 6.48
C VAL A 74 -12.69 -11.56 6.52
N GLU A 75 -12.57 -12.44 7.47
CA GLU A 75 -13.54 -13.49 7.77
C GLU A 75 -14.07 -13.29 9.19
N LEU A 76 -15.36 -12.98 9.29
CA LEU A 76 -16.06 -12.87 10.56
C LEU A 76 -17.02 -14.04 10.70
N VAL A 77 -16.86 -14.82 11.75
CA VAL A 77 -17.73 -15.93 12.11
C VAL A 77 -18.52 -15.53 13.34
N VAL A 78 -19.85 -15.65 13.28
CA VAL A 78 -20.75 -15.43 14.41
C VAL A 78 -21.45 -16.74 14.73
N ARG A 79 -21.24 -17.24 15.94
CA ARG A 79 -21.81 -18.53 16.42
C ARG A 79 -22.94 -18.29 17.40
N ASN A 80 -24.01 -19.08 17.26
CA ASN A 80 -25.07 -19.18 18.25
C ASN A 80 -24.70 -20.20 19.33
N GLY A 81 -24.20 -19.74 20.45
CA GLY A 81 -23.90 -20.60 21.62
C GLY A 81 -25.10 -20.82 22.55
N SER A 82 -26.31 -20.35 22.17
CA SER A 82 -27.53 -20.60 22.95
C SER A 82 -28.19 -21.92 22.52
N GLU A 83 -29.04 -22.48 23.38
CA GLU A 83 -29.84 -23.69 23.09
C GLU A 83 -31.08 -23.42 22.22
N ARG A 84 -31.28 -22.17 21.77
CA ARG A 84 -32.47 -21.76 20.99
C ARG A 84 -32.09 -21.39 19.58
N THR A 85 -32.94 -21.76 18.64
CA THR A 85 -32.85 -21.29 17.26
C THR A 85 -33.13 -19.78 17.18
N LEU A 86 -32.26 -19.06 16.51
CA LEU A 86 -32.39 -17.64 16.18
C LEU A 86 -32.89 -17.50 14.73
N PRO A 87 -34.15 -17.16 14.50
CA PRO A 87 -34.77 -17.30 13.15
C PRO A 87 -34.35 -16.23 12.14
N ASP A 88 -33.85 -15.09 12.57
CA ASP A 88 -33.34 -14.00 11.70
C ASP A 88 -32.19 -13.31 12.44
N VAL A 89 -30.98 -13.72 12.14
CA VAL A 89 -29.74 -13.09 12.62
C VAL A 89 -29.14 -12.27 11.49
N ARG A 90 -28.88 -11.00 11.75
CA ARG A 90 -28.22 -10.08 10.81
C ARG A 90 -26.99 -9.49 11.45
N VAL A 91 -25.89 -9.61 10.75
CA VAL A 91 -24.57 -9.17 11.21
C VAL A 91 -24.08 -8.03 10.32
N VAL A 92 -23.46 -7.04 10.93
CA VAL A 92 -22.69 -6.00 10.27
C VAL A 92 -21.36 -5.89 11.00
N ASP A 93 -20.28 -6.15 10.30
CA ASP A 93 -18.94 -6.01 10.89
C ASP A 93 -18.56 -4.53 11.09
N GLY A 94 -17.68 -4.29 12.07
CA GLY A 94 -17.19 -2.95 12.40
C GLY A 94 -15.94 -2.61 11.58
N VAL A 95 -16.07 -2.48 10.26
CA VAL A 95 -14.98 -2.08 9.38
C VAL A 95 -14.55 -0.65 9.73
N PRO A 96 -13.24 -0.37 9.88
CA PRO A 96 -12.73 0.99 10.00
C PRO A 96 -13.21 1.90 8.86
N GLU A 97 -13.55 3.16 9.17
CA GLU A 97 -14.12 4.10 8.18
C GLU A 97 -13.14 4.48 7.07
N ASP A 98 -11.86 4.42 7.37
CA ASP A 98 -10.73 4.74 6.48
C ASP A 98 -10.35 3.59 5.54
N LEU A 99 -10.97 2.40 5.66
CA LEU A 99 -10.72 1.27 4.79
C LEU A 99 -11.85 1.07 3.77
N ALA A 100 -11.47 0.96 2.50
CA ALA A 100 -12.42 0.61 1.43
C ALA A 100 -12.69 -0.90 1.40
N VAL A 101 -13.97 -1.27 1.26
CA VAL A 101 -14.37 -2.66 0.96
C VAL A 101 -14.22 -2.89 -0.54
N LEU A 102 -13.27 -3.73 -0.93
CA LEU A 102 -12.93 -4.04 -2.33
C LEU A 102 -13.87 -5.09 -2.94
N ALA A 103 -14.20 -6.12 -2.17
CA ALA A 103 -15.01 -7.24 -2.64
C ALA A 103 -15.84 -7.82 -1.49
N GLY A 104 -16.99 -8.42 -1.82
CA GLY A 104 -17.91 -8.95 -0.84
C GLY A 104 -18.69 -7.86 -0.11
N THR A 105 -19.23 -8.21 1.05
CA THR A 105 -19.95 -7.26 1.91
C THR A 105 -19.67 -7.57 3.37
N PRO A 106 -19.42 -6.56 4.23
CA PRO A 106 -19.26 -6.76 5.67
C PRO A 106 -20.59 -7.03 6.39
N ARG A 107 -21.56 -7.58 5.66
CA ARG A 107 -22.91 -7.85 6.15
C ARG A 107 -23.30 -9.27 5.78
N GLY A 108 -24.01 -9.92 6.69
CA GLY A 108 -24.58 -11.24 6.47
C GLY A 108 -25.88 -11.42 7.25
N GLY A 109 -26.62 -12.44 6.90
CA GLY A 109 -27.83 -12.78 7.66
C GLY A 109 -28.30 -14.18 7.31
N ASP A 110 -28.69 -14.93 8.35
CA ASP A 110 -29.23 -16.27 8.25
C ASP A 110 -30.06 -16.60 9.51
N ALA A 111 -30.75 -17.73 9.48
CA ALA A 111 -31.28 -18.37 10.68
C ALA A 111 -30.14 -19.23 11.30
N LEU A 112 -29.99 -19.21 12.62
CA LEU A 112 -28.98 -19.98 13.33
C LEU A 112 -29.60 -20.90 14.37
N GLY A 113 -29.51 -22.20 14.17
CA GLY A 113 -29.79 -23.19 15.18
C GLY A 113 -28.76 -23.17 16.32
N PRO A 114 -28.98 -23.95 17.39
CA PRO A 114 -28.01 -24.12 18.47
C PRO A 114 -26.66 -24.62 17.93
N GLY A 115 -25.58 -23.90 18.23
CA GLY A 115 -24.23 -24.24 17.81
C GLY A 115 -23.88 -23.89 16.37
N GLU A 116 -24.84 -23.45 15.55
CA GLU A 116 -24.59 -23.04 14.15
C GLU A 116 -23.86 -21.71 14.02
N GLU A 117 -23.22 -21.52 12.86
CA GLU A 117 -22.35 -20.39 12.56
C GLU A 117 -22.77 -19.66 11.28
N LEU A 118 -22.69 -18.35 11.31
CA LEU A 118 -22.80 -17.47 10.15
C LEU A 118 -21.42 -16.90 9.81
N THR A 119 -20.93 -17.21 8.61
CA THR A 119 -19.67 -16.67 8.13
C THR A 119 -19.90 -15.50 7.17
N VAL A 120 -19.25 -14.37 7.46
CA VAL A 120 -19.23 -13.18 6.61
C VAL A 120 -17.84 -12.99 6.09
N ARG A 121 -17.66 -13.05 4.74
CA ARG A 121 -16.36 -12.86 4.07
C ARG A 121 -16.38 -11.64 3.18
N TYR A 122 -15.36 -10.83 3.29
CA TYR A 122 -15.16 -9.65 2.44
C TYR A 122 -13.69 -9.31 2.36
N ALA A 123 -13.29 -8.45 1.43
CA ALA A 123 -11.94 -7.96 1.30
C ALA A 123 -11.91 -6.45 1.45
N VAL A 124 -10.89 -5.94 2.15
CA VAL A 124 -10.61 -4.51 2.30
C VAL A 124 -9.29 -4.16 1.64
N VAL A 125 -9.13 -2.89 1.26
CA VAL A 125 -7.86 -2.36 0.78
C VAL A 125 -7.03 -1.95 1.98
N ALA A 126 -5.82 -2.50 2.08
CA ALA A 126 -4.89 -2.10 3.13
C ALA A 126 -4.39 -0.67 2.90
N ARG A 127 -4.45 0.17 3.95
CA ARG A 127 -3.83 1.49 4.02
C ARG A 127 -2.72 1.46 5.06
N ARG A 128 -1.74 2.36 4.93
CA ARG A 128 -0.67 2.51 5.90
C ARG A 128 -1.22 2.82 7.28
N GLY A 129 -0.65 2.18 8.32
CA GLY A 129 -1.05 2.35 9.71
C GLY A 129 -1.66 1.11 10.34
N ASP A 130 -2.18 1.29 11.54
CA ASP A 130 -2.85 0.26 12.34
C ASP A 130 -4.34 0.58 12.39
N HIS A 131 -5.16 -0.24 11.72
CA HIS A 131 -6.60 -0.03 11.58
C HIS A 131 -7.37 -0.98 12.48
N ALA A 132 -7.98 -0.43 13.54
CA ALA A 132 -8.72 -1.22 14.51
C ALA A 132 -10.16 -1.48 14.06
N PHE A 133 -10.54 -2.75 13.96
CA PHE A 133 -11.92 -3.16 13.68
C PHE A 133 -12.82 -2.98 14.92
N GLY A 134 -13.95 -2.37 14.71
CA GLY A 134 -14.98 -2.30 15.74
C GLY A 134 -15.63 -3.66 16.03
N ARG A 135 -16.34 -3.78 17.17
CA ARG A 135 -17.13 -4.96 17.46
C ARG A 135 -18.30 -5.10 16.47
N PRO A 136 -18.57 -6.30 15.93
CA PRO A 136 -19.67 -6.53 15.02
C PRO A 136 -21.00 -6.23 15.70
N ARG A 137 -21.92 -5.63 14.94
CA ARG A 137 -23.29 -5.38 15.39
C ARG A 137 -24.19 -6.50 14.90
N VAL A 138 -24.72 -7.27 15.84
CA VAL A 138 -25.62 -8.39 15.58
C VAL A 138 -27.04 -7.99 15.97
N ARG A 139 -27.98 -8.14 15.05
CA ARG A 139 -29.41 -7.96 15.26
C ARG A 139 -30.11 -9.28 15.10
N VAL A 140 -30.86 -9.67 16.11
CA VAL A 140 -31.72 -10.86 16.10
C VAL A 140 -33.18 -10.46 16.15
N ARG A 141 -34.00 -11.10 15.35
CA ARG A 141 -35.46 -10.91 15.35
C ARG A 141 -36.15 -12.20 15.80
N GLY A 142 -37.23 -12.03 16.54
CA GLY A 142 -38.12 -13.14 16.88
C GLY A 142 -38.99 -13.57 15.69
N LEU A 143 -39.64 -14.72 15.80
CA LEU A 143 -40.45 -15.34 14.74
C LEU A 143 -41.53 -14.40 14.15
N GLY A 144 -42.22 -13.65 14.96
CA GLY A 144 -43.20 -12.66 14.49
C GLY A 144 -42.60 -11.37 13.92
N GLY A 145 -41.31 -11.16 14.08
CA GLY A 145 -40.55 -10.00 13.58
C GLY A 145 -40.81 -8.70 14.37
N GLY A 146 -41.73 -8.67 15.32
CA GLY A 146 -42.02 -7.51 16.17
C GLY A 146 -41.00 -7.34 17.30
N ALA A 147 -40.51 -8.43 17.87
CA ALA A 147 -39.47 -8.42 18.87
C ALA A 147 -38.10 -8.45 18.21
N ARG A 148 -37.23 -7.49 18.55
CA ARG A 148 -35.81 -7.46 18.05
C ARG A 148 -34.89 -7.14 19.20
N ALA A 149 -33.72 -7.79 19.20
CA ALA A 149 -32.61 -7.48 20.06
C ALA A 149 -31.40 -7.09 19.21
N THR A 150 -30.58 -6.16 19.69
CA THR A 150 -29.33 -5.77 19.05
C THR A 150 -28.24 -5.82 20.09
N THR A 151 -27.17 -6.52 19.78
CA THR A 151 -25.98 -6.68 20.63
C THR A 151 -24.70 -6.43 19.85
N ARG A 152 -23.61 -6.28 20.58
CA ARG A 152 -22.22 -6.28 20.05
C ARG A 152 -21.46 -7.35 20.81
N PRO A 153 -21.47 -8.60 20.33
CA PRO A 153 -20.82 -9.69 21.02
C PRO A 153 -19.32 -9.43 21.19
N PRO A 154 -18.69 -10.02 22.22
CA PRO A 154 -17.24 -10.10 22.29
C PRO A 154 -16.71 -10.78 21.02
N THR A 155 -15.56 -10.30 20.54
CA THR A 155 -14.97 -10.80 19.29
C THR A 155 -13.56 -11.24 19.59
N ASP A 156 -13.29 -12.51 19.36
CA ASP A 156 -11.98 -13.12 19.48
C ASP A 156 -11.21 -13.05 18.15
N GLY A 157 -9.88 -13.22 18.22
CA GLY A 157 -9.00 -13.21 17.04
C GLY A 157 -8.49 -11.82 16.67
N ASP A 158 -8.38 -11.54 15.36
CA ASP A 158 -7.71 -10.35 14.88
C ASP A 158 -8.60 -9.10 15.06
N ALA A 159 -8.12 -8.17 15.88
CA ALA A 159 -8.81 -6.90 16.14
C ALA A 159 -8.26 -5.74 15.29
N THR A 160 -7.06 -5.90 14.69
CA THR A 160 -6.36 -4.82 13.99
C THR A 160 -5.75 -5.34 12.69
N LEU A 161 -5.93 -4.59 11.62
CA LEU A 161 -5.13 -4.72 10.40
C LEU A 161 -3.90 -3.84 10.53
N VAL A 162 -2.72 -4.44 10.50
CA VAL A 162 -1.44 -3.74 10.51
C VAL A 162 -0.95 -3.65 9.06
N CYS A 163 -0.76 -2.44 8.56
CA CYS A 163 -0.20 -2.23 7.23
C CYS A 163 1.25 -1.77 7.35
N ARG A 164 2.17 -2.71 7.13
CA ARG A 164 3.63 -2.54 7.15
C ARG A 164 4.27 -3.16 5.91
N LEU A 165 5.57 -3.03 5.79
CA LEU A 165 6.31 -3.30 4.57
C LEU A 165 7.36 -4.37 4.64
N ASP A 166 7.42 -5.11 3.50
CA ASP A 166 8.57 -5.90 3.06
C ASP A 166 8.92 -5.54 1.61
N ALA A 167 9.63 -4.44 1.39
CA ALA A 167 10.17 -4.13 0.07
C ALA A 167 11.63 -3.71 0.18
N GLY A 168 12.43 -4.10 -0.79
CA GLY A 168 13.82 -3.68 -0.90
C GLY A 168 13.96 -2.23 -1.40
N ALA A 169 15.20 -1.71 -1.39
CA ALA A 169 15.49 -0.41 -1.94
C ALA A 169 15.32 -0.39 -3.47
N PRO A 170 14.98 0.77 -4.05
CA PRO A 170 15.00 0.96 -5.49
C PRO A 170 16.41 0.75 -6.05
N PRO A 171 16.53 0.43 -7.36
CA PRO A 171 17.82 0.32 -8.01
C PRO A 171 18.56 1.65 -7.97
N ILE A 172 19.81 1.61 -7.53
CA ILE A 172 20.71 2.77 -7.50
C ILE A 172 21.97 2.48 -8.32
N ASP A 173 22.53 3.54 -8.90
CA ASP A 173 23.76 3.41 -9.66
C ASP A 173 24.99 3.27 -8.75
N ALA A 174 26.00 2.54 -9.21
CA ALA A 174 27.25 2.34 -8.48
C ALA A 174 28.20 3.56 -8.51
N TYR A 175 27.64 4.77 -8.65
CA TYR A 175 28.38 6.03 -8.53
C TYR A 175 28.42 6.41 -7.05
N GLY A 176 29.54 6.25 -6.42
CA GLY A 176 29.64 6.45 -4.99
C GLY A 176 30.69 7.44 -4.56
N THR A 177 30.51 7.94 -3.35
CA THR A 177 31.48 8.73 -2.60
C THR A 177 32.66 7.85 -2.14
N ARG A 178 33.74 8.46 -1.64
CA ARG A 178 34.96 7.76 -1.18
C ARG A 178 34.80 6.84 0.04
N ARG A 179 33.60 6.69 0.60
CA ARG A 179 33.34 5.80 1.74
C ARG A 179 33.19 4.34 1.30
N VAL A 180 33.65 3.44 2.14
CA VAL A 180 33.49 1.99 1.93
C VAL A 180 32.04 1.60 2.21
N GLY A 181 31.33 1.10 1.20
CA GLY A 181 29.94 0.63 1.29
C GLY A 181 29.77 -0.78 0.71
N ARG A 182 28.54 -1.20 0.50
CA ARG A 182 28.20 -2.54 -0.03
C ARG A 182 27.99 -2.59 -1.54
N LEU A 183 27.94 -1.46 -2.24
CA LEU A 183 27.84 -1.46 -3.70
C LEU A 183 29.16 -1.85 -4.34
N ALA A 184 29.09 -2.81 -5.27
CA ALA A 184 30.25 -3.19 -6.08
C ALA A 184 30.40 -2.16 -7.21
N ALA A 185 31.43 -1.31 -7.14
CA ALA A 185 31.82 -0.48 -8.26
C ALA A 185 32.64 -1.32 -9.25
N ASP A 186 32.40 -1.15 -10.54
CA ASP A 186 33.10 -1.88 -11.61
C ASP A 186 34.51 -1.29 -11.86
N ARG A 187 35.19 -0.92 -10.76
CA ARG A 187 36.56 -0.37 -10.77
C ARG A 187 37.42 -1.12 -9.77
N PRO A 188 38.65 -1.45 -10.11
CA PRO A 188 39.58 -2.07 -9.18
C PRO A 188 39.88 -1.14 -7.99
N GLY A 189 39.88 -1.68 -6.78
CA GLY A 189 40.10 -0.92 -5.56
C GLY A 189 40.32 -1.77 -4.31
N SER A 190 40.25 -1.17 -3.13
CA SER A 190 40.46 -1.82 -1.83
C SER A 190 39.21 -2.50 -1.29
N GLY A 191 38.64 -3.46 -2.02
CA GLY A 191 37.50 -4.27 -1.57
C GLY A 191 37.86 -5.68 -1.15
N VAL A 192 36.86 -6.51 -0.79
CA VAL A 192 37.03 -7.93 -0.41
C VAL A 192 36.49 -8.89 -1.49
N VAL A 193 35.84 -8.37 -2.54
CA VAL A 193 35.26 -9.20 -3.61
C VAL A 193 36.25 -9.25 -4.78
N PHE A 194 36.65 -10.44 -5.17
CA PHE A 194 37.53 -10.68 -6.30
C PHE A 194 36.99 -10.01 -7.57
N HIS A 195 37.84 -9.28 -8.29
CA HIS A 195 37.53 -8.66 -9.58
C HIS A 195 38.27 -9.30 -10.73
N SER A 196 39.60 -9.31 -10.66
CA SER A 196 40.48 -9.83 -11.71
C SER A 196 41.87 -10.11 -11.17
N VAL A 197 42.62 -10.92 -11.89
CA VAL A 197 44.07 -11.06 -11.70
C VAL A 197 44.77 -10.38 -12.86
N ARG A 198 45.82 -9.62 -12.57
CA ARG A 198 46.72 -9.05 -13.59
C ARG A 198 48.18 -9.29 -13.23
N GLU A 199 49.06 -9.09 -14.15
CA GLU A 199 50.51 -9.13 -13.91
C GLU A 199 50.89 -8.11 -12.82
N HIS A 200 51.75 -8.52 -11.90
CA HIS A 200 52.25 -7.69 -10.78
C HIS A 200 53.16 -6.59 -11.29
N ARG A 201 52.96 -5.39 -10.72
CA ARG A 201 53.84 -4.24 -10.96
C ARG A 201 54.56 -3.87 -9.68
N SER A 202 55.75 -3.24 -9.82
CA SER A 202 56.61 -2.87 -8.68
C SER A 202 55.97 -1.86 -7.70
N ASP A 203 54.91 -1.17 -8.12
CA ASP A 203 54.15 -0.23 -7.30
C ASP A 203 52.93 -0.87 -6.63
N ASP A 204 52.65 -2.14 -6.88
CA ASP A 204 51.53 -2.84 -6.25
C ASP A 204 51.87 -3.25 -4.82
N PRO A 205 50.86 -3.13 -3.89
CA PRO A 205 51.04 -3.57 -2.52
C PRO A 205 51.29 -5.09 -2.43
N ALA A 206 52.28 -5.50 -1.63
CA ALA A 206 52.68 -6.90 -1.48
C ALA A 206 51.58 -7.81 -0.89
N ASP A 207 50.62 -7.24 -0.13
CA ASP A 207 49.47 -7.93 0.44
C ASP A 207 48.43 -8.37 -0.62
N ARG A 208 48.57 -7.90 -1.87
CA ARG A 208 47.72 -8.24 -3.01
C ARG A 208 48.31 -9.25 -3.97
N ILE A 209 49.52 -9.73 -3.70
CA ILE A 209 50.16 -10.75 -4.52
C ILE A 209 49.41 -12.07 -4.37
N ASP A 210 49.06 -12.68 -5.50
CA ASP A 210 48.47 -14.03 -5.54
C ASP A 210 49.58 -15.07 -5.41
N TRP A 211 49.97 -15.38 -4.18
CA TRP A 211 50.96 -16.38 -3.85
C TRP A 211 50.65 -17.78 -4.38
N ARG A 212 49.32 -18.07 -4.57
CA ARG A 212 48.88 -19.36 -5.13
C ARG A 212 49.17 -19.42 -6.65
N HIS A 213 49.01 -18.30 -7.34
CA HIS A 213 49.40 -18.19 -8.76
C HIS A 213 50.88 -18.30 -8.91
N TYR A 214 51.68 -17.60 -8.10
CA TYR A 214 53.14 -17.67 -8.08
C TYR A 214 53.65 -19.09 -7.83
N ALA A 215 53.10 -19.82 -6.86
CA ALA A 215 53.50 -21.19 -6.57
C ALA A 215 53.23 -22.18 -7.71
N LYS A 216 52.26 -21.90 -8.59
CA LYS A 216 51.88 -22.76 -9.71
C LYS A 216 52.60 -22.42 -11.01
N ARG A 217 52.89 -21.15 -11.24
CA ARG A 217 53.39 -20.68 -12.54
C ARG A 217 54.73 -19.95 -12.47
N GLY A 218 55.22 -19.61 -11.29
CA GLY A 218 56.46 -18.85 -11.10
C GLY A 218 56.34 -17.36 -11.46
N GLU A 219 55.14 -16.90 -11.81
CA GLU A 219 54.87 -15.52 -12.23
C GLU A 219 54.14 -14.77 -11.15
N LEU A 220 54.57 -13.53 -10.83
CA LEU A 220 53.89 -12.69 -9.86
C LEU A 220 52.68 -12.09 -10.48
N ALA A 221 51.50 -12.30 -9.81
CA ALA A 221 50.25 -11.75 -10.20
C ALA A 221 49.61 -10.98 -9.03
N THR A 222 48.91 -9.91 -9.34
CA THR A 222 48.16 -9.07 -8.35
C THR A 222 46.67 -9.32 -8.46
N THR A 223 46.05 -9.68 -7.33
CA THR A 223 44.60 -9.81 -7.23
C THR A 223 44.01 -8.44 -7.08
N ASN A 224 43.16 -8.07 -8.04
CA ASN A 224 42.34 -6.88 -7.95
C ASN A 224 40.98 -7.24 -7.31
N TYR A 225 40.56 -6.43 -6.34
CA TYR A 225 39.28 -6.54 -5.72
C TYR A 225 38.31 -5.46 -6.20
N ARG A 226 37.04 -5.74 -6.26
CA ARG A 226 36.01 -4.72 -6.53
C ARG A 226 35.94 -3.74 -5.37
N ARG A 227 35.97 -2.45 -5.67
CA ARG A 227 35.78 -1.41 -4.66
C ARG A 227 34.31 -1.42 -4.23
N ARG A 228 34.05 -1.52 -2.92
CA ARG A 228 32.75 -1.27 -2.35
C ARG A 228 32.66 0.21 -1.99
N VAL A 229 31.70 0.92 -2.54
CA VAL A 229 31.47 2.34 -2.29
C VAL A 229 30.09 2.52 -1.67
N ALA A 230 30.01 3.39 -0.67
CA ALA A 230 28.72 3.91 -0.20
C ALA A 230 28.19 4.88 -1.26
N ALA A 231 26.93 4.78 -1.62
CA ALA A 231 26.25 5.81 -2.40
C ALA A 231 25.63 6.82 -1.46
N THR A 232 25.52 8.07 -1.92
CA THR A 232 24.67 9.09 -1.28
C THR A 232 23.37 9.14 -2.06
N VAL A 233 22.26 8.89 -1.38
CA VAL A 233 20.92 8.84 -1.98
C VAL A 233 19.99 9.80 -1.26
N VAL A 234 19.26 10.61 -2.01
CA VAL A 234 18.18 11.45 -1.48
C VAL A 234 16.84 10.92 -1.96
N VAL A 235 16.03 10.47 -1.03
CA VAL A 235 14.67 10.01 -1.30
C VAL A 235 13.73 11.21 -1.19
N VAL A 236 13.04 11.51 -2.28
CA VAL A 236 12.14 12.67 -2.41
C VAL A 236 10.71 12.18 -2.53
N VAL A 237 9.81 12.66 -1.68
CA VAL A 237 8.37 12.37 -1.75
C VAL A 237 7.63 13.61 -2.25
N ASP A 238 6.82 13.42 -3.27
CA ASP A 238 5.93 14.46 -3.77
C ASP A 238 4.64 14.48 -2.95
N ALA A 239 4.61 15.38 -1.95
CA ALA A 239 3.48 15.57 -1.04
C ALA A 239 2.60 16.78 -1.41
N ARG A 240 2.75 17.33 -2.63
CA ARG A 240 1.95 18.44 -3.14
C ARG A 240 0.48 18.04 -3.35
N ALA A 241 -0.39 19.05 -3.46
CA ALA A 241 -1.84 18.84 -3.67
C ALA A 241 -2.18 17.86 -4.82
N PRO A 242 -1.51 17.90 -6.01
CA PRO A 242 -1.79 16.93 -7.08
C PRO A 242 -1.50 15.47 -6.72
N SER A 243 -0.66 15.21 -5.72
CA SER A 243 -0.32 13.86 -5.25
C SER A 243 -1.24 13.36 -4.12
N ARG A 244 -2.13 14.22 -3.58
CA ARG A 244 -3.08 13.87 -2.51
C ARG A 244 -4.39 13.29 -3.02
N VAL A 245 -4.45 12.87 -4.26
CA VAL A 245 -5.61 12.23 -4.86
C VAL A 245 -5.69 10.75 -4.49
N VAL A 246 -6.93 10.27 -4.41
CA VAL A 246 -7.27 8.86 -4.19
C VAL A 246 -7.99 8.31 -5.41
N VAL A 247 -7.79 7.02 -5.70
CA VAL A 247 -8.51 6.34 -6.80
C VAL A 247 -10.00 6.19 -6.49
N ALA A 248 -10.35 6.00 -5.23
CA ALA A 248 -11.70 5.91 -4.71
C ALA A 248 -11.68 6.15 -3.19
N PRO A 249 -12.82 6.51 -2.57
CA PRO A 249 -12.91 6.67 -1.12
C PRO A 249 -12.38 5.43 -0.37
N GLY A 250 -11.57 5.63 0.66
CA GLY A 250 -10.96 4.56 1.46
C GLY A 250 -9.72 3.90 0.83
N HIS A 251 -9.28 4.35 -0.35
CA HIS A 251 -7.96 4.00 -0.88
C HIS A 251 -6.89 4.97 -0.37
N PRO A 252 -5.61 4.54 -0.32
CA PRO A 252 -4.52 5.43 0.06
C PRO A 252 -4.30 6.51 -1.03
N THR A 253 -3.77 7.66 -0.60
CA THR A 253 -3.32 8.71 -1.52
C THR A 253 -1.99 8.33 -2.17
N ALA A 254 -1.60 9.01 -3.27
CA ALA A 254 -0.27 8.81 -3.82
C ALA A 254 0.84 9.24 -2.86
N VAL A 255 0.58 10.20 -1.96
CA VAL A 255 1.51 10.60 -0.90
C VAL A 255 1.72 9.45 0.08
N GLU A 256 0.65 8.83 0.59
CA GLU A 256 0.71 7.67 1.48
C GLU A 256 1.50 6.51 0.85
N VAL A 257 1.21 6.19 -0.42
CA VAL A 257 1.90 5.13 -1.17
C VAL A 257 3.36 5.50 -1.43
N GLY A 258 3.64 6.78 -1.75
CA GLY A 258 4.99 7.31 -1.95
C GLY A 258 5.83 7.31 -0.67
N ALA A 259 5.27 7.78 0.44
CA ALA A 259 5.91 7.77 1.76
C ALA A 259 6.20 6.34 2.23
N TYR A 260 5.30 5.42 1.91
CA TYR A 260 5.49 4.01 2.11
C TYR A 260 6.71 3.48 1.34
N ALA A 261 6.82 3.73 0.03
CA ALA A 261 7.99 3.33 -0.76
C ALA A 261 9.28 3.98 -0.23
N ALA A 262 9.21 5.25 0.16
CA ALA A 262 10.32 6.00 0.72
C ALA A 262 10.81 5.40 2.05
N THR A 263 9.91 5.04 2.96
CA THR A 263 10.22 4.38 4.24
C THR A 263 11.05 3.11 4.04
N HIS A 264 10.71 2.30 3.02
CA HIS A 264 11.47 1.09 2.70
C HIS A 264 12.80 1.37 2.05
N ALA A 265 12.79 2.26 1.06
CA ALA A 265 14.02 2.67 0.40
C ALA A 265 15.05 3.17 1.43
N VAL A 266 14.62 4.03 2.36
CA VAL A 266 15.46 4.55 3.45
C VAL A 266 15.98 3.42 4.33
N ALA A 267 15.09 2.54 4.81
CA ALA A 267 15.47 1.46 5.72
C ALA A 267 16.49 0.49 5.09
N ASP A 268 16.24 0.08 3.84
CA ASP A 268 17.09 -0.88 3.14
C ASP A 268 18.43 -0.25 2.71
N LEU A 269 18.41 1.00 2.20
CA LEU A 269 19.62 1.71 1.82
C LEU A 269 20.56 1.95 3.03
N LEU A 270 20.00 2.37 4.18
CA LEU A 270 20.75 2.52 5.43
C LEU A 270 21.30 1.18 5.92
N ALA A 271 20.51 0.09 5.84
CA ALA A 271 20.95 -1.25 6.21
C ALA A 271 22.09 -1.76 5.31
N ARG A 272 22.15 -1.29 4.06
CA ARG A 272 23.25 -1.57 3.12
C ARG A 272 24.45 -0.67 3.32
N GLY A 273 24.40 0.31 4.25
CA GLY A 273 25.51 1.19 4.59
C GLY A 273 25.68 2.36 3.63
N HIS A 274 24.58 2.84 3.03
CA HIS A 274 24.55 4.06 2.22
C HIS A 274 24.24 5.29 3.08
N ASP A 275 24.64 6.48 2.62
CA ASP A 275 24.23 7.75 3.21
C ASP A 275 22.86 8.15 2.61
N VAL A 276 21.83 8.26 3.42
CA VAL A 276 20.48 8.53 2.94
C VAL A 276 19.95 9.83 3.51
N GLY A 277 19.49 10.71 2.61
CA GLY A 277 18.72 11.91 2.94
C GLY A 277 17.25 11.73 2.53
N VAL A 278 16.38 12.54 3.09
CA VAL A 278 14.95 12.59 2.74
C VAL A 278 14.55 14.02 2.45
N ALA A 279 13.71 14.19 1.44
CA ALA A 279 13.06 15.46 1.16
C ALA A 279 11.57 15.26 0.87
N ALA A 280 10.76 16.24 1.22
CA ALA A 280 9.36 16.29 0.83
C ALA A 280 9.06 17.59 0.07
N LEU A 281 8.39 17.47 -1.05
CA LEU A 281 7.92 18.59 -1.86
C LEU A 281 6.48 18.94 -1.46
N GLY A 282 6.18 20.22 -1.27
CA GLY A 282 4.82 20.68 -0.93
C GLY A 282 4.45 20.54 0.55
N GLY A 283 5.44 20.46 1.44
CA GLY A 283 5.26 20.60 2.88
C GLY A 283 5.04 22.07 3.30
N PRO A 284 4.89 22.36 4.63
CA PRO A 284 4.61 23.70 5.13
C PRO A 284 5.67 24.77 4.79
N GLY A 285 6.88 24.34 4.37
CA GLY A 285 7.99 25.20 3.98
C GLY A 285 8.44 24.96 2.53
N ASP A 286 7.55 24.53 1.64
CA ASP A 286 7.78 24.16 0.23
C ASP A 286 8.76 22.99 0.04
N LEU A 287 9.82 22.88 0.82
CA LEU A 287 10.80 21.80 0.79
C LEU A 287 11.24 21.42 2.20
N GLU A 288 10.76 20.31 2.71
CA GLU A 288 11.31 19.68 3.90
C GLU A 288 12.58 18.91 3.54
N TRP A 289 13.65 19.04 4.35
CA TRP A 289 14.95 18.50 4.01
C TRP A 289 15.66 17.88 5.21
N LEU A 290 16.01 16.62 5.08
CA LEU A 290 16.92 15.91 5.97
C LEU A 290 18.20 15.55 5.20
N SER A 291 19.33 16.13 5.58
CA SER A 291 20.62 15.91 4.94
C SER A 291 21.03 14.43 4.95
N PRO A 292 21.68 13.92 3.88
CA PRO A 292 22.15 12.55 3.83
C PRO A 292 23.14 12.23 4.95
N ALA A 293 22.86 11.17 5.68
CA ALA A 293 23.74 10.58 6.68
C ALA A 293 23.49 9.07 6.80
N ALA A 294 24.29 8.36 7.58
CA ALA A 294 24.14 6.95 7.88
C ALA A 294 23.81 6.75 9.38
N GLY A 295 23.37 5.54 9.72
CA GLY A 295 23.18 5.12 11.11
C GLY A 295 21.72 5.09 11.58
N ALA A 296 21.54 4.64 12.83
CA ALA A 296 20.22 4.43 13.43
C ALA A 296 19.45 5.75 13.67
N ASP A 297 20.15 6.81 14.10
CA ASP A 297 19.55 8.13 14.36
C ASP A 297 19.04 8.76 13.06
N GLN A 298 19.76 8.55 11.94
CA GLN A 298 19.31 9.00 10.63
C GLN A 298 18.04 8.28 10.21
N ARG A 299 17.99 6.95 10.48
CA ARG A 299 16.79 6.16 10.22
C ARG A 299 15.59 6.69 10.99
N ALA A 300 15.74 6.95 12.30
CA ALA A 300 14.64 7.45 13.13
C ALA A 300 14.11 8.79 12.58
N ARG A 301 15.00 9.78 12.37
CA ARG A 301 14.62 11.09 11.83
C ARG A 301 13.96 11.02 10.45
N ALA A 302 14.44 10.14 9.59
CA ALA A 302 13.86 9.95 8.27
C ALA A 302 12.45 9.32 8.34
N LEU A 303 12.24 8.37 9.26
CA LEU A 303 10.92 7.76 9.48
C LEU A 303 9.93 8.75 10.10
N ASP A 304 10.38 9.60 11.05
CA ASP A 304 9.55 10.64 11.64
C ASP A 304 9.10 11.64 10.57
N LEU A 305 10.02 12.15 9.74
CA LEU A 305 9.67 13.06 8.62
C LEU A 305 8.66 12.41 7.66
N LEU A 306 8.87 11.14 7.29
CA LEU A 306 7.96 10.44 6.39
C LEU A 306 6.60 10.10 7.04
N ALA A 307 6.56 9.95 8.38
CA ALA A 307 5.31 9.75 9.10
C ALA A 307 4.46 11.02 9.11
N ASP A 308 5.09 12.18 9.30
CA ASP A 308 4.42 13.48 9.33
C ASP A 308 3.76 13.86 7.99
N LEU A 309 4.21 13.26 6.87
CA LEU A 309 3.60 13.48 5.55
C LEU A 309 2.20 12.84 5.42
N ASP A 310 1.91 11.82 6.22
CA ASP A 310 0.65 11.08 6.19
C ASP A 310 -0.42 11.65 7.13
N ASP A 311 -0.05 12.44 8.14
CA ASP A 311 -0.96 12.93 9.17
C ASP A 311 -1.80 14.12 8.65
N ASP A 312 -2.71 13.80 7.76
CA ASP A 312 -3.40 14.74 6.88
C ASP A 312 -4.80 15.16 7.32
N GLY A 313 -5.16 14.92 8.56
CA GLY A 313 -6.45 15.41 9.11
C GLY A 313 -6.54 16.93 9.25
N THR A 314 -5.45 17.68 9.12
CA THR A 314 -5.37 19.11 9.46
C THR A 314 -4.57 19.99 8.50
N ARG A 315 -3.89 19.43 7.50
CA ARG A 315 -3.19 20.25 6.52
C ARG A 315 -4.16 20.72 5.44
N GLU A 316 -4.50 22.01 5.47
CA GLU A 316 -5.12 22.69 4.34
C GLU A 316 -4.40 22.28 3.05
N ALA A 317 -5.18 22.03 2.00
CA ALA A 317 -4.70 21.57 0.70
C ALA A 317 -3.35 22.19 0.36
N GLY A 318 -2.31 21.34 0.31
CA GLY A 318 -0.96 21.80 0.00
C GLY A 318 -1.00 22.68 -1.25
N THR A 319 -0.28 23.78 -1.21
CA THR A 319 -0.22 24.73 -2.30
C THR A 319 0.12 24.02 -3.61
N ASP A 320 -0.49 24.41 -4.72
CA ASP A 320 -0.06 24.09 -6.11
C ASP A 320 1.34 24.68 -6.40
N ALA A 321 2.21 24.76 -5.37
CA ALA A 321 3.52 25.35 -5.50
C ALA A 321 4.35 24.59 -6.53
N PRO A 322 5.03 25.30 -7.44
CA PRO A 322 5.93 24.65 -8.37
C PRO A 322 7.05 23.95 -7.59
N VAL A 323 7.50 22.81 -8.10
CA VAL A 323 8.67 22.12 -7.52
C VAL A 323 9.90 22.99 -7.74
N ASP A 324 10.50 23.50 -6.66
CA ASP A 324 11.80 24.17 -6.77
C ASP A 324 12.92 23.14 -6.93
N ALA A 325 13.03 22.64 -8.17
CA ALA A 325 14.05 21.69 -8.56
C ALA A 325 15.48 22.21 -8.33
N ARG A 326 15.68 23.54 -8.42
CA ARG A 326 16.98 24.19 -8.22
C ARG A 326 17.34 24.29 -6.74
N ALA A 327 16.37 24.57 -5.88
CA ALA A 327 16.61 24.57 -4.43
C ALA A 327 17.06 23.19 -3.93
N LEU A 328 16.43 22.12 -4.43
CA LEU A 328 16.88 20.75 -4.13
C LEU A 328 18.29 20.50 -4.68
N LEU A 329 18.54 20.87 -5.95
CA LEU A 329 19.83 20.67 -6.60
C LEU A 329 20.98 21.35 -5.83
N ALA A 330 20.74 22.56 -5.29
CA ALA A 330 21.72 23.30 -4.48
C ALA A 330 22.05 22.63 -3.14
N ARG A 331 21.15 21.78 -2.64
CA ARG A 331 21.35 21.02 -1.37
C ARG A 331 21.95 19.63 -1.59
N LEU A 332 21.94 19.11 -2.83
CA LEU A 332 22.47 17.79 -3.13
C LEU A 332 23.99 17.75 -2.97
N PRO A 333 24.54 16.80 -2.20
CA PRO A 333 25.99 16.57 -2.17
C PRO A 333 26.50 16.09 -3.54
N PRO A 334 27.77 16.38 -3.88
CA PRO A 334 28.39 15.88 -5.10
C PRO A 334 28.27 14.36 -5.24
N GLY A 335 27.81 13.88 -6.39
CA GLY A 335 27.63 12.44 -6.66
C GLY A 335 26.41 11.82 -5.98
N ALA A 336 25.53 12.62 -5.41
CA ALA A 336 24.26 12.13 -4.88
C ALA A 336 23.32 11.68 -6.01
N GLN A 337 22.46 10.72 -5.69
CA GLN A 337 21.41 10.21 -6.55
C GLN A 337 20.04 10.57 -5.94
N VAL A 338 19.05 10.80 -6.79
CA VAL A 338 17.70 11.11 -6.36
C VAL A 338 16.77 9.94 -6.65
N VAL A 339 15.98 9.56 -5.66
CA VAL A 339 14.84 8.65 -5.81
C VAL A 339 13.58 9.46 -5.57
N LEU A 340 12.81 9.75 -6.62
CA LEU A 340 11.58 10.52 -6.56
C LEU A 340 10.36 9.59 -6.51
N ALA A 341 9.57 9.67 -5.45
CA ALA A 341 8.25 9.06 -5.34
C ALA A 341 7.19 10.11 -5.71
N SER A 342 6.64 10.00 -6.92
CA SER A 342 5.59 10.92 -7.44
C SER A 342 4.68 10.19 -8.43
N PRO A 343 3.35 10.38 -8.39
CA PRO A 343 2.42 9.81 -9.35
C PRO A 343 2.54 10.41 -10.76
N LEU A 344 3.27 11.52 -10.93
CA LEU A 344 3.43 12.28 -12.20
C LEU A 344 2.08 12.70 -12.81
N LEU A 345 1.17 13.23 -12.00
CA LEU A 345 -0.15 13.66 -12.46
C LEU A 345 -0.15 15.03 -13.10
N ASP A 346 0.85 15.87 -12.80
CA ASP A 346 1.13 17.16 -13.42
C ASP A 346 2.54 17.22 -14.02
N ASP A 347 2.94 18.34 -14.62
CA ASP A 347 4.22 18.47 -15.30
C ASP A 347 5.37 18.87 -14.36
N ALA A 348 5.09 19.46 -13.20
CA ALA A 348 6.11 20.00 -12.31
C ALA A 348 7.14 18.95 -11.81
N PRO A 349 6.77 17.71 -11.41
CA PRO A 349 7.76 16.71 -11.05
C PRO A 349 8.60 16.23 -12.25
N LEU A 350 8.02 16.23 -13.46
CA LEU A 350 8.75 15.90 -14.68
C LEU A 350 9.79 16.97 -14.99
N GLU A 351 9.44 18.25 -14.91
CA GLU A 351 10.37 19.39 -15.10
C GLU A 351 11.50 19.36 -14.08
N ALA A 352 11.21 18.94 -12.84
CA ALA A 352 12.24 18.74 -11.82
C ALA A 352 13.20 17.59 -12.22
N VAL A 353 12.67 16.47 -12.68
CA VAL A 353 13.48 15.35 -13.18
C VAL A 353 14.36 15.79 -14.34
N GLU A 354 13.83 16.55 -15.28
CA GLU A 354 14.59 17.09 -16.42
C GLU A 354 15.73 18.01 -15.97
N THR A 355 15.45 18.91 -15.01
CA THR A 355 16.44 19.80 -14.42
C THR A 355 17.58 19.02 -13.73
N TRP A 356 17.24 18.03 -12.90
CA TRP A 356 18.24 17.21 -12.23
C TRP A 356 19.06 16.35 -13.20
N ARG A 357 18.40 15.81 -14.24
CA ARG A 357 19.11 15.04 -15.29
C ARG A 357 20.01 15.91 -16.14
N ALA A 358 19.62 17.16 -16.43
CA ALA A 358 20.47 18.14 -17.13
C ALA A 358 21.72 18.48 -16.29
N ALA A 359 21.63 18.43 -14.97
CA ALA A 359 22.77 18.57 -14.05
C ALA A 359 23.50 17.24 -13.79
N GLU A 360 23.30 16.22 -14.62
CA GLU A 360 23.93 14.89 -14.54
C GLU A 360 23.61 14.10 -13.26
N VAL A 361 22.63 14.53 -12.44
CA VAL A 361 22.18 13.79 -11.26
C VAL A 361 21.46 12.51 -11.69
N PRO A 362 21.86 11.32 -11.25
CA PRO A 362 21.10 10.09 -11.49
C PRO A 362 19.75 10.15 -10.79
N VAL A 363 18.65 9.93 -11.54
CA VAL A 363 17.29 9.98 -11.02
C VAL A 363 16.57 8.66 -11.27
N THR A 364 15.97 8.13 -10.21
CA THR A 364 15.00 7.02 -10.28
C THR A 364 13.63 7.52 -9.85
N VAL A 365 12.62 7.36 -10.68
CA VAL A 365 11.23 7.75 -10.39
C VAL A 365 10.42 6.51 -10.06
N ILE A 366 9.82 6.48 -8.89
CA ILE A 366 8.81 5.48 -8.48
C ILE A 366 7.46 6.16 -8.60
N ALA A 367 6.66 5.73 -9.56
CA ALA A 367 5.38 6.37 -9.85
C ALA A 367 4.20 5.46 -9.48
N PRO A 368 3.58 5.65 -8.31
CA PRO A 368 2.37 4.93 -7.93
C PRO A 368 1.21 5.30 -8.84
N ASP A 369 0.44 4.28 -9.26
CA ASP A 369 -0.75 4.48 -10.08
C ASP A 369 -1.99 4.63 -9.21
N VAL A 370 -2.41 5.85 -9.00
CA VAL A 370 -3.61 6.25 -8.22
C VAL A 370 -4.73 6.78 -9.11
N VAL A 371 -4.65 6.56 -10.43
CA VAL A 371 -5.65 7.07 -11.38
C VAL A 371 -6.84 6.13 -11.44
N ALA A 372 -8.07 6.69 -11.41
CA ALA A 372 -9.29 5.92 -11.57
C ALA A 372 -9.42 5.36 -12.99
N GLU A 373 -9.60 4.04 -13.14
CA GLU A 373 -9.64 3.39 -14.47
C GLU A 373 -10.99 3.51 -15.17
N ASN A 374 -12.09 3.62 -14.41
CA ASN A 374 -13.45 3.47 -14.90
C ASN A 374 -14.13 4.80 -15.32
N THR A 375 -13.35 5.86 -15.52
CA THR A 375 -13.86 7.17 -15.93
C THR A 375 -13.12 7.68 -17.16
N VAL A 376 -13.82 8.48 -18.01
CA VAL A 376 -13.20 9.08 -19.21
C VAL A 376 -12.05 10.02 -18.80
N SER A 377 -12.25 10.83 -17.75
CA SER A 377 -11.21 11.71 -17.21
C SER A 377 -10.01 10.92 -16.68
N GLY A 378 -10.26 9.78 -16.02
CA GLY A 378 -9.20 8.88 -15.56
C GLY A 378 -8.38 8.30 -16.71
N GLN A 379 -9.03 7.83 -17.77
CA GLN A 379 -8.34 7.34 -18.96
C GLN A 379 -7.46 8.42 -19.62
N GLN A 380 -7.95 9.66 -19.70
CA GLN A 380 -7.17 10.79 -20.20
C GLN A 380 -5.97 11.09 -19.27
N THR A 381 -6.18 11.12 -17.97
CA THR A 381 -5.11 11.33 -16.98
C THR A 381 -4.06 10.22 -17.06
N GLN A 382 -4.49 8.96 -17.22
CA GLN A 382 -3.59 7.82 -17.38
C GLN A 382 -2.75 7.92 -18.66
N LEU A 383 -3.31 8.39 -19.76
CA LEU A 383 -2.57 8.62 -21.01
C LEU A 383 -1.50 9.70 -20.82
N ARG A 384 -1.85 10.85 -20.21
CA ARG A 384 -0.91 11.92 -19.88
C ARG A 384 0.20 11.43 -18.96
N ARG A 385 -0.13 10.69 -17.92
CA ARG A 385 0.82 10.09 -16.99
C ARG A 385 1.82 9.16 -17.70
N ARG A 386 1.34 8.28 -18.59
CA ARG A 386 2.21 7.41 -19.40
C ARG A 386 3.15 8.21 -20.31
N THR A 387 2.68 9.32 -20.88
CA THR A 387 3.53 10.23 -21.69
C THR A 387 4.62 10.85 -20.84
N ARG A 388 4.32 11.31 -19.61
CA ARG A 388 5.32 11.85 -18.67
C ARG A 388 6.35 10.80 -18.25
N LEU A 389 5.92 9.59 -17.96
CA LEU A 389 6.83 8.47 -17.67
C LEU A 389 7.76 8.16 -18.85
N ALA A 390 7.24 8.19 -20.08
CA ALA A 390 8.05 7.97 -21.27
C ALA A 390 9.07 9.10 -21.46
N ARG A 391 8.66 10.35 -21.20
CA ARG A 391 9.55 11.54 -21.29
C ARG A 391 10.63 11.51 -20.21
N ALA A 392 10.32 11.14 -18.97
CA ALA A 392 11.32 10.92 -17.91
C ALA A 392 12.39 9.88 -18.33
N ARG A 393 11.96 8.80 -19.00
CA ARG A 393 12.90 7.80 -19.55
C ARG A 393 13.75 8.35 -20.68
N SER A 394 13.20 9.18 -21.56
CA SER A 394 13.93 9.76 -22.70
C SER A 394 15.07 10.70 -22.28
N VAL A 395 14.92 11.39 -21.13
CA VAL A 395 16.00 12.21 -20.54
C VAL A 395 16.98 11.40 -19.68
N GLY A 396 16.84 10.07 -19.67
CA GLY A 396 17.77 9.17 -18.97
C GLY A 396 17.45 8.92 -17.50
N ALA A 397 16.27 9.30 -17.01
CA ALA A 397 15.81 8.88 -15.71
C ALA A 397 15.32 7.41 -15.74
N ARG A 398 15.58 6.64 -14.70
CA ARG A 398 14.92 5.37 -14.50
C ARG A 398 13.49 5.63 -14.04
N SER A 399 12.51 4.90 -14.52
CA SER A 399 11.15 5.03 -14.04
C SER A 399 10.46 3.69 -13.85
N VAL A 400 9.91 3.53 -12.67
CA VAL A 400 9.17 2.37 -12.21
C VAL A 400 7.70 2.75 -12.18
N ASP A 401 6.90 2.17 -13.07
CA ASP A 401 5.44 2.34 -13.08
C ASP A 401 4.82 1.33 -12.11
N TRP A 402 4.45 1.81 -10.94
CA TRP A 402 3.96 0.96 -9.87
C TRP A 402 2.44 0.84 -9.91
N ARG A 403 1.98 -0.24 -10.50
CA ARG A 403 0.55 -0.55 -10.61
C ARG A 403 -0.03 -1.01 -9.28
N ARG A 404 -1.27 -0.64 -9.04
CA ARG A 404 -2.03 -1.05 -7.85
C ARG A 404 -2.04 -2.56 -7.67
N GLY A 405 -2.02 -2.99 -6.40
CA GLY A 405 -2.03 -4.39 -6.03
C GLY A 405 -0.73 -5.15 -6.32
N THR A 406 0.26 -4.53 -6.97
CA THR A 406 1.57 -5.15 -7.19
C THR A 406 2.48 -4.85 -6.00
N PRO A 407 3.05 -5.84 -5.32
CA PRO A 407 4.02 -5.61 -4.25
C PRO A 407 5.21 -4.80 -4.76
N LEU A 408 5.64 -3.80 -3.99
CA LEU A 408 6.76 -2.92 -4.37
C LEU A 408 8.04 -3.71 -4.67
N ALA A 409 8.33 -4.75 -3.89
CA ALA A 409 9.49 -5.63 -4.12
C ALA A 409 9.52 -6.22 -5.53
N VAL A 410 8.37 -6.71 -6.04
CA VAL A 410 8.25 -7.28 -7.39
C VAL A 410 8.49 -6.22 -8.47
N VAL A 411 8.00 -5.01 -8.24
CA VAL A 411 8.15 -3.90 -9.19
C VAL A 411 9.59 -3.44 -9.26
N LEU A 412 10.28 -3.34 -8.12
CA LEU A 412 11.69 -2.96 -8.03
C LEU A 412 12.59 -4.04 -8.64
N GLU A 413 12.33 -5.31 -8.37
CA GLU A 413 13.07 -6.44 -8.96
C GLU A 413 12.92 -6.46 -10.49
N ALA A 414 11.72 -6.24 -11.00
CA ALA A 414 11.49 -6.14 -12.45
C ALA A 414 12.23 -4.94 -13.08
N ALA A 415 12.34 -3.82 -12.36
CA ALA A 415 13.10 -2.65 -12.80
C ALA A 415 14.61 -2.95 -12.86
N ASP A 416 15.17 -3.67 -11.89
CA ASP A 416 16.57 -4.09 -11.89
C ASP A 416 16.90 -5.01 -13.06
N LEU A 417 16.05 -6.00 -13.34
CA LEU A 417 16.24 -6.90 -14.49
C LEU A 417 16.17 -6.16 -15.83
N ALA A 418 15.32 -5.13 -15.95
CA ALA A 418 15.22 -4.30 -17.15
C ALA A 418 16.49 -3.44 -17.35
N THR A 419 17.15 -3.01 -16.29
CA THR A 419 18.40 -2.24 -16.36
C THR A 419 19.61 -3.11 -16.67
N ALA A 420 19.66 -4.34 -16.19
CA ALA A 420 20.74 -5.30 -16.47
C ALA A 420 20.80 -5.73 -17.96
N ARG A 421 19.70 -5.53 -18.71
CA ARG A 421 19.62 -5.92 -20.13
C ARG A 421 19.97 -4.83 -21.14
N ARG A 422 20.40 -3.64 -20.73
CA ARG A 422 20.96 -2.64 -21.67
C ARG A 422 22.49 -2.88 -21.81
N PRO A 423 22.95 -3.55 -22.90
CA PRO A 423 24.35 -3.48 -23.26
C PRO A 423 24.67 -2.01 -23.56
N THR A 424 25.71 -1.50 -22.96
CA THR A 424 26.28 -0.20 -23.30
C THR A 424 26.61 -0.18 -24.79
N ASP A 425 25.81 0.49 -25.61
CA ASP A 425 26.02 0.74 -27.05
C ASP A 425 27.26 1.62 -27.34
N ARG A 426 28.33 1.47 -26.55
CA ARG A 426 29.58 2.19 -26.75
C ARG A 426 30.76 1.32 -27.25
N ALA A 427 30.48 0.06 -27.57
CA ALA A 427 31.56 -0.85 -28.06
C ALA A 427 31.56 -1.09 -29.57
N VAL A 428 30.72 -0.43 -30.39
CA VAL A 428 30.64 -0.70 -31.85
C VAL A 428 31.13 0.47 -32.73
N ALA A 429 31.66 1.54 -32.17
CA ALA A 429 32.22 2.65 -32.96
C ALA A 429 33.75 2.55 -33.20
N GLY A 430 34.41 1.46 -32.78
CA GLY A 430 35.88 1.33 -32.82
C GLY A 430 36.48 0.35 -33.83
N VAL A 431 35.68 -0.35 -34.65
CA VAL A 431 36.21 -1.38 -35.57
C VAL A 431 35.72 -1.18 -37.01
N ARG A 432 35.81 0.03 -37.53
CA ARG A 432 35.71 0.30 -38.98
C ARG A 432 36.65 1.41 -39.40
N GLN A 433 37.97 1.22 -39.17
CA GLN A 433 39.01 1.94 -39.91
C GLN A 433 40.35 1.23 -39.70
N ALA A 434 40.51 0.02 -40.25
CA ALA A 434 41.81 -0.56 -40.57
C ALA A 434 41.58 -1.71 -41.55
N GLY A 435 41.55 -1.41 -42.83
CA GLY A 435 41.38 -2.44 -43.85
C GLY A 435 41.12 -1.86 -45.24
N GLY A 436 41.89 -0.87 -45.62
CA GLY A 436 41.86 -0.34 -46.98
C GLY A 436 43.22 0.18 -47.35
N GLY A 437 44.04 -0.69 -47.95
CA GLY A 437 45.30 -0.27 -48.52
C GLY A 437 46.20 -1.45 -48.93
N GLY A 438 46.21 -1.74 -50.24
CA GLY A 438 47.36 -2.41 -50.80
C GLY A 438 47.08 -3.62 -51.71
N ARG A 439 46.87 -3.33 -52.99
CA ARG A 439 47.19 -4.15 -54.20
C ARG A 439 46.64 -5.56 -54.29
#